data_9054fea0af8d3dd7aec4b6e6e221df0b
#
_entry.id   9054fea0af8d3dd7aec4b6e6e221df0b
#
_cell.length_a   1.000
_cell.length_b   1.000
_cell.length_c   1.000
_cell.angle_alpha   90.00
_cell.angle_beta   90.00
_cell.angle_gamma   90.00
#
_symmetry.space_group_name_H-M   'P 1'
#
loop_
_entity.id
_entity.type
_entity.pdbx_description
1 polymer ?
#
loop_
_entity_poly.entity_id
_entity_poly.type
_entity_poly.pdbx_seq_one_letter_code
_entity_poly.pdbx_strand_id
1 'polypeptide(L)'
;REGDAALQPPVRIDADGVKVLIDYGHNVPALEALDSLISNLSAHRRICVASAPGNRRDEDIYALGTQIAKMHDALFVCETHPRGREIGEAAGLVKTGADAEGSCSTRIVMSEEDAVERALDEAKEGDLLVLLVDDLEGATQKVKSRSFRTATLSGG
;
A
#
# COMPACT_ATOMS: atom_id res chain seq x y z
N ARG A 1 11.96 -11.67 17.33
CA ARG A 1 10.77 -12.53 17.38
C ARG A 1 9.71 -11.97 16.44
N GLU A 2 8.90 -12.87 15.95
CA GLU A 2 7.83 -12.49 15.02
C GLU A 2 6.87 -11.45 15.60
N GLY A 3 6.51 -11.62 16.87
CA GLY A 3 5.62 -10.69 17.56
C GLY A 3 6.22 -9.29 17.66
N ASP A 4 7.53 -9.20 17.83
CA ASP A 4 8.21 -7.92 17.93
C ASP A 4 8.20 -7.19 16.57
N ALA A 5 8.43 -7.92 15.49
CA ALA A 5 8.38 -7.36 14.15
C ALA A 5 6.98 -6.82 13.83
N ALA A 6 5.93 -7.55 14.24
CA ALA A 6 4.54 -7.14 14.01
C ALA A 6 4.14 -5.90 14.82
N LEU A 7 4.89 -5.56 15.85
CA LEU A 7 4.60 -4.41 16.71
C LEU A 7 5.36 -3.14 16.31
N GLN A 8 6.21 -3.23 15.30
CA GLN A 8 6.95 -2.05 14.85
C GLN A 8 6.01 -1.07 14.16
N PRO A 9 6.15 0.23 14.45
CA PRO A 9 5.32 1.23 13.78
C PRO A 9 5.70 1.36 12.31
N PRO A 10 4.78 1.83 11.46
CA PRO A 10 5.09 2.10 10.07
C PRO A 10 6.20 3.15 9.94
N VAL A 11 6.97 3.06 8.87
CA VAL A 11 7.94 4.11 8.54
C VAL A 11 7.17 5.26 7.93
N ARG A 12 7.40 6.47 8.44
CA ARG A 12 6.76 7.68 7.92
C ARG A 12 7.79 8.59 7.24
N ILE A 13 7.47 9.02 6.04
CA ILE A 13 8.30 9.96 5.28
C ILE A 13 7.38 11.01 4.68
N ASP A 14 7.74 12.30 4.83
CA ASP A 14 7.03 13.38 4.15
C ASP A 14 7.88 13.80 2.95
N ALA A 15 7.28 13.74 1.77
CA ALA A 15 7.97 14.01 0.51
C ALA A 15 7.08 14.89 -0.37
N ASP A 16 7.50 16.11 -0.66
CA ASP A 16 6.77 17.03 -1.54
C ASP A 16 5.34 17.31 -1.09
N GLY A 17 5.10 17.38 0.20
CA GLY A 17 3.75 17.57 0.72
C GLY A 17 2.91 16.30 0.68
N VAL A 18 3.48 15.17 0.29
CA VAL A 18 2.84 13.86 0.34
C VAL A 18 3.29 13.16 1.61
N LYS A 19 2.34 12.68 2.39
CA LYS A 19 2.64 11.85 3.57
C LYS A 19 2.73 10.41 3.09
N VAL A 20 3.83 9.73 3.43
CA VAL A 20 4.03 8.34 3.03
C VAL A 20 4.20 7.47 4.27
N LEU A 21 3.39 6.42 4.36
CA LEU A 21 3.52 5.39 5.39
C LEU A 21 3.91 4.09 4.72
N ILE A 22 4.92 3.40 5.27
CA ILE A 22 5.43 2.14 4.70
C ILE A 22 5.37 1.08 5.78
N ASP A 23 4.68 -0.03 5.50
CA ASP A 23 4.44 -1.10 6.46
C ASP A 23 4.24 -2.44 5.75
N TYR A 24 4.20 -3.52 6.51
CA TYR A 24 3.91 -4.85 5.98
C TYR A 24 2.42 -5.09 5.74
N GLY A 25 1.59 -4.86 6.73
CA GLY A 25 0.12 -4.87 6.65
C GLY A 25 -0.55 -5.96 5.82
N HIS A 26 -0.40 -7.24 6.17
CA HIS A 26 -0.92 -8.34 5.34
C HIS A 26 -2.18 -9.03 5.88
N ASN A 27 -2.82 -8.53 6.92
CA ASN A 27 -4.03 -9.14 7.47
C ASN A 27 -4.98 -8.08 7.99
N VAL A 28 -6.24 -8.46 8.18
CA VAL A 28 -7.28 -7.51 8.58
C VAL A 28 -7.00 -6.84 9.94
N PRO A 29 -6.58 -7.57 11.00
CA PRO A 29 -6.25 -6.88 12.25
C PRO A 29 -5.13 -5.85 12.12
N ALA A 30 -4.11 -6.12 11.33
CA ALA A 30 -3.03 -5.15 11.10
C ALA A 30 -3.56 -3.92 10.35
N LEU A 31 -4.48 -4.12 9.41
CA LEU A 31 -5.12 -3.03 8.67
C LEU A 31 -6.02 -2.19 9.57
N GLU A 32 -6.72 -2.82 10.53
CA GLU A 32 -7.55 -2.07 11.48
C GLU A 32 -6.70 -1.16 12.35
N ALA A 33 -5.54 -1.65 12.80
CA ALA A 33 -4.60 -0.84 13.56
C ALA A 33 -4.07 0.32 12.72
N LEU A 34 -3.77 0.07 11.45
CA LEU A 34 -3.31 1.09 10.53
C LEU A 34 -4.41 2.13 10.27
N ASP A 35 -5.65 1.69 10.13
CA ASP A 35 -6.80 2.58 9.92
C ASP A 35 -6.93 3.59 11.07
N SER A 36 -6.76 3.14 12.30
CA SER A 36 -6.77 4.03 13.46
C SER A 36 -5.68 5.10 13.36
N LEU A 37 -4.53 4.73 12.84
CA LEU A 37 -3.44 5.67 12.66
C LEU A 37 -3.73 6.66 11.54
N ILE A 38 -4.12 6.19 10.36
CA ILE A 38 -4.30 7.05 9.20
C ILE A 38 -5.54 7.94 9.30
N SER A 39 -6.56 7.52 10.05
CA SER A 39 -7.76 8.34 10.21
C SER A 39 -7.48 9.64 10.98
N ASN A 40 -6.36 9.71 11.69
CA ASN A 40 -5.92 10.93 12.37
C ASN A 40 -5.05 11.83 11.48
N LEU A 41 -4.75 11.40 10.26
CA LEU A 41 -3.93 12.17 9.34
C LEU A 41 -4.82 12.87 8.31
N SER A 42 -4.64 14.19 8.17
CA SER A 42 -5.33 14.94 7.11
C SER A 42 -4.82 14.48 5.75
N ALA A 43 -5.73 14.25 4.82
CA ALA A 43 -5.35 13.91 3.45
C ALA A 43 -6.47 14.31 2.49
N HIS A 44 -6.09 14.82 1.33
CA HIS A 44 -7.05 15.08 0.25
C HIS A 44 -7.50 13.76 -0.35
N ARG A 45 -6.57 12.83 -0.50
CA ARG A 45 -6.84 11.53 -1.08
C ARG A 45 -5.88 10.52 -0.45
N ARG A 46 -6.37 9.29 -0.26
CA ARG A 46 -5.56 8.19 0.28
C ARG A 46 -5.34 7.16 -0.81
N ILE A 47 -4.08 6.87 -1.11
CA ILE A 47 -3.67 5.93 -2.14
C ILE A 47 -2.90 4.79 -1.47
N CYS A 48 -3.21 3.55 -1.82
CA CYS A 48 -2.55 2.38 -1.25
C CYS A 48 -1.90 1.52 -2.32
N VAL A 49 -0.77 0.92 -1.97
CA VAL A 49 -0.17 -0.19 -2.73
C VAL A 49 -0.23 -1.40 -1.80
N ALA A 50 -0.77 -2.51 -2.27
CA ALA A 50 -0.92 -3.70 -1.44
C ALA A 50 -0.92 -4.98 -2.26
N SER A 51 -0.59 -6.08 -1.59
CA SER A 51 -0.69 -7.43 -2.13
C SER A 51 -1.20 -8.37 -1.04
N ALA A 52 -1.53 -9.60 -1.41
CA ALA A 52 -1.87 -10.63 -0.44
C ALA A 52 -1.03 -11.88 -0.74
N PRO A 53 -0.52 -12.55 0.30
CA PRO A 53 0.14 -13.86 0.10
C PRO A 53 -0.85 -14.88 -0.44
N GLY A 54 -0.44 -15.65 -1.45
CA GLY A 54 -1.33 -16.60 -2.10
C GLY A 54 -1.69 -17.83 -1.26
N ASN A 55 -1.01 -18.05 -0.14
CA ASN A 55 -1.24 -19.20 0.74
C ASN A 55 -2.38 -18.99 1.74
N ARG A 56 -3.25 -18.02 1.51
CA ARG A 56 -4.42 -17.77 2.34
C ARG A 56 -5.68 -18.22 1.62
N ARG A 57 -6.79 -18.35 2.38
CA ARG A 57 -8.07 -18.74 1.79
C ARG A 57 -8.60 -17.63 0.90
N ASP A 58 -9.39 -18.00 -0.10
CA ASP A 58 -10.00 -17.02 -1.00
C ASP A 58 -10.76 -15.94 -0.26
N GLU A 59 -11.58 -16.33 0.72
CA GLU A 59 -12.38 -15.39 1.49
C GLU A 59 -11.53 -14.42 2.30
N ASP A 60 -10.35 -14.83 2.76
CA ASP A 60 -9.45 -13.96 3.52
C ASP A 60 -8.77 -12.95 2.60
N ILE A 61 -8.39 -13.37 1.41
CA ILE A 61 -7.79 -12.48 0.41
C ILE A 61 -8.81 -11.45 -0.06
N TYR A 62 -10.04 -11.91 -0.32
CA TYR A 62 -11.15 -11.04 -0.69
C TYR A 62 -11.43 -10.00 0.41
N ALA A 63 -11.51 -10.46 1.67
CA ALA A 63 -11.77 -9.58 2.81
C ALA A 63 -10.68 -8.52 2.98
N LEU A 64 -9.43 -8.89 2.72
CA LEU A 64 -8.32 -7.95 2.76
C LEU A 64 -8.54 -6.82 1.74
N GLY A 65 -8.92 -7.17 0.52
CA GLY A 65 -9.21 -6.19 -0.52
C GLY A 65 -10.35 -5.25 -0.12
N THR A 66 -11.42 -5.79 0.42
CA THR A 66 -12.55 -5.00 0.90
C THR A 66 -12.13 -4.01 1.99
N GLN A 67 -11.35 -4.50 2.96
CA GLN A 67 -10.89 -3.65 4.06
C GLN A 67 -9.98 -2.52 3.58
N ILE A 68 -9.06 -2.82 2.68
CA ILE A 68 -8.17 -1.80 2.12
C ILE A 68 -8.98 -0.74 1.38
N ALA A 69 -9.98 -1.16 0.59
CA ALA A 69 -10.82 -0.23 -0.17
C ALA A 69 -11.62 0.70 0.73
N LYS A 70 -12.05 0.22 1.90
CA LYS A 70 -12.75 1.07 2.87
C LYS A 70 -11.89 2.19 3.41
N MET A 71 -10.58 1.99 3.42
CA MET A 71 -9.62 2.92 4.02
C MET A 71 -9.03 3.89 2.99
N HIS A 72 -9.20 3.64 1.71
CA HIS A 72 -8.48 4.37 0.66
C HIS A 72 -9.39 4.75 -0.51
N ASP A 73 -8.96 5.75 -1.27
CA ASP A 73 -9.64 6.21 -2.48
C ASP A 73 -9.12 5.53 -3.75
N ALA A 74 -7.88 5.08 -3.71
CA ALA A 74 -7.25 4.38 -4.83
C ALA A 74 -6.34 3.26 -4.31
N LEU A 75 -6.27 2.17 -5.07
CA LEU A 75 -5.48 1.00 -4.71
C LEU A 75 -4.76 0.46 -5.94
N PHE A 76 -3.46 0.27 -5.80
CA PHE A 76 -2.66 -0.48 -6.76
C PHE A 76 -2.39 -1.86 -6.15
N VAL A 77 -2.91 -2.90 -6.78
CA VAL A 77 -2.74 -4.28 -6.32
C VAL A 77 -1.56 -4.89 -7.04
N CYS A 78 -0.59 -5.40 -6.30
CA CYS A 78 0.53 -6.14 -6.87
C CYS A 78 0.54 -7.57 -6.32
N GLU A 79 1.48 -8.38 -6.82
CA GLU A 79 1.59 -9.78 -6.40
C GLU A 79 3.05 -10.13 -6.24
N THR A 80 3.41 -10.62 -5.06
CA THR A 80 4.80 -10.95 -4.75
C THR A 80 5.01 -12.44 -4.53
N HIS A 81 4.02 -13.12 -3.96
CA HIS A 81 4.14 -14.54 -3.57
C HIS A 81 2.88 -15.32 -3.92
N PRO A 82 2.80 -15.90 -5.14
CA PRO A 82 1.63 -16.69 -5.53
C PRO A 82 1.38 -17.93 -4.65
N ARG A 83 2.45 -18.55 -4.14
CA ARG A 83 2.38 -19.65 -3.18
C ARG A 83 1.44 -20.79 -3.60
N GLY A 84 1.64 -21.29 -4.79
CA GLY A 84 0.84 -22.38 -5.32
C GLY A 84 -0.38 -21.97 -6.12
N ARG A 85 -0.76 -20.73 -6.10
CA ARG A 85 -1.80 -20.20 -6.98
C ARG A 85 -1.21 -19.82 -8.33
N GLU A 86 -2.05 -19.74 -9.33
CA GLU A 86 -1.63 -19.20 -10.62
C GLU A 86 -1.29 -17.72 -10.46
N ILE A 87 -0.36 -17.25 -11.27
CA ILE A 87 0.04 -15.85 -11.28
C ILE A 87 -1.19 -14.97 -11.60
N GLY A 88 -1.44 -13.98 -10.78
CA GLY A 88 -2.57 -13.07 -10.94
C GLY A 88 -3.82 -13.48 -10.18
N GLU A 89 -3.89 -14.71 -9.67
CA GLU A 89 -5.08 -15.17 -8.96
C GLU A 89 -5.31 -14.42 -7.65
N ALA A 90 -4.26 -14.30 -6.83
CA ALA A 90 -4.38 -13.58 -5.54
C ALA A 90 -4.66 -12.09 -5.78
N ALA A 91 -3.96 -11.47 -6.73
CA ALA A 91 -4.20 -10.06 -7.07
C ALA A 91 -5.63 -9.85 -7.54
N GLY A 92 -6.16 -10.78 -8.33
CA GLY A 92 -7.55 -10.73 -8.79
C GLY A 92 -8.56 -10.80 -7.65
N LEU A 93 -8.29 -11.64 -6.64
CA LEU A 93 -9.15 -11.76 -5.46
C LEU A 93 -9.15 -10.47 -4.64
N VAL A 94 -7.98 -9.86 -4.45
CA VAL A 94 -7.88 -8.58 -3.75
C VAL A 94 -8.69 -7.52 -4.51
N LYS A 95 -8.50 -7.45 -5.82
CA LYS A 95 -9.23 -6.47 -6.64
C LYS A 95 -10.74 -6.70 -6.58
N THR A 96 -11.18 -7.95 -6.68
CA THR A 96 -12.61 -8.26 -6.62
C THR A 96 -13.22 -7.81 -5.28
N GLY A 97 -12.51 -8.08 -4.17
CA GLY A 97 -12.96 -7.63 -2.85
C GLY A 97 -12.98 -6.11 -2.73
N ALA A 98 -12.00 -5.44 -3.29
CA ALA A 98 -11.93 -3.99 -3.28
C ALA A 98 -13.03 -3.36 -4.14
N ASP A 99 -13.26 -3.91 -5.33
CA ASP A 99 -14.29 -3.42 -6.24
C ASP A 99 -15.69 -3.57 -5.65
N ALA A 100 -15.91 -4.60 -4.85
CA ALA A 100 -17.20 -4.82 -4.18
C ALA A 100 -17.55 -3.69 -3.21
N GLU A 101 -16.56 -3.00 -2.67
CA GLU A 101 -16.79 -1.83 -1.80
C GLU A 101 -17.34 -0.64 -2.59
N GLY A 102 -16.91 -0.48 -3.84
CA GLY A 102 -17.50 0.48 -4.78
C GLY A 102 -16.97 1.91 -4.69
N SER A 103 -16.20 2.25 -3.67
CA SER A 103 -15.73 3.63 -3.46
C SER A 103 -14.24 3.82 -3.75
N CYS A 104 -13.54 2.76 -4.10
CA CYS A 104 -12.09 2.79 -4.31
C CYS A 104 -11.77 2.46 -5.78
N SER A 105 -10.93 3.27 -6.40
CA SER A 105 -10.42 3.01 -7.74
C SER A 105 -9.29 1.98 -7.63
N THR A 106 -9.47 0.79 -8.21
CA THR A 106 -8.54 -0.32 -8.03
C THR A 106 -7.92 -0.73 -9.36
N ARG A 107 -6.61 -0.86 -9.40
CA ARG A 107 -5.85 -1.29 -10.58
C ARG A 107 -4.83 -2.34 -10.19
N ILE A 108 -4.62 -3.32 -11.07
CA ILE A 108 -3.57 -4.33 -10.87
C ILE A 108 -2.30 -3.88 -11.59
N VAL A 109 -1.21 -3.80 -10.83
CA VAL A 109 0.14 -3.58 -11.36
C VAL A 109 1.00 -4.67 -10.72
N MET A 110 1.26 -5.72 -11.46
CA MET A 110 1.77 -6.98 -10.89
C MET A 110 3.06 -6.87 -10.10
N SER A 111 4.01 -6.08 -10.58
CA SER A 111 5.27 -5.87 -9.87
C SER A 111 5.10 -4.90 -8.72
N GLU A 112 5.50 -5.27 -7.52
CA GLU A 112 5.47 -4.37 -6.36
C GLU A 112 6.26 -3.10 -6.63
N GLU A 113 7.43 -3.24 -7.23
CA GLU A 113 8.28 -2.09 -7.57
C GLU A 113 7.57 -1.13 -8.51
N ASP A 114 6.95 -1.65 -9.56
CA ASP A 114 6.20 -0.84 -10.52
C ASP A 114 4.96 -0.20 -9.88
N ALA A 115 4.28 -0.94 -9.00
CA ALA A 115 3.10 -0.41 -8.31
C ALA A 115 3.49 0.77 -7.41
N VAL A 116 4.59 0.66 -6.68
CA VAL A 116 5.11 1.75 -5.86
C VAL A 116 5.48 2.96 -6.73
N GLU A 117 6.16 2.74 -7.84
CA GLU A 117 6.53 3.82 -8.78
C GLU A 117 5.28 4.54 -9.30
N ARG A 118 4.27 3.77 -9.72
CA ARG A 118 3.03 4.35 -10.24
C ARG A 118 2.28 5.15 -9.19
N ALA A 119 2.23 4.64 -7.96
CA ALA A 119 1.58 5.34 -6.87
C ALA A 119 2.31 6.64 -6.53
N LEU A 120 3.63 6.62 -6.51
CA LEU A 120 4.42 7.82 -6.29
C LEU A 120 4.20 8.86 -7.38
N ASP A 121 4.09 8.41 -8.64
CA ASP A 121 3.84 9.32 -9.76
C ASP A 121 2.46 9.97 -9.70
N GLU A 122 1.46 9.25 -9.19
CA GLU A 122 0.10 9.77 -9.06
C GLU A 122 -0.13 10.66 -7.85
N ALA A 123 0.61 10.44 -6.79
CA ALA A 123 0.43 11.18 -5.54
C ALA A 123 0.75 12.65 -5.73
N LYS A 124 -0.10 13.50 -5.17
CA LYS A 124 0.02 14.96 -5.23
C LYS A 124 0.10 15.54 -3.84
N GLU A 125 0.57 16.77 -3.75
CA GLU A 125 0.60 17.49 -2.48
C GLU A 125 -0.75 17.39 -1.78
N GLY A 126 -0.73 17.03 -0.52
CA GLY A 126 -1.92 16.84 0.30
C GLY A 126 -2.41 15.39 0.35
N ASP A 127 -1.86 14.51 -0.49
CA ASP A 127 -2.25 13.09 -0.47
C ASP A 127 -1.52 12.31 0.62
N LEU A 128 -2.15 11.22 1.04
CA LEU A 128 -1.54 10.20 1.88
C LEU A 128 -1.31 8.96 1.03
N LEU A 129 -0.08 8.47 1.02
CA LEU A 129 0.30 7.26 0.30
C LEU A 129 0.67 6.19 1.32
N VAL A 130 0.00 5.05 1.23
CA VAL A 130 0.23 3.92 2.14
C VAL A 130 0.81 2.76 1.33
N LEU A 131 2.05 2.41 1.64
CA LEU A 131 2.78 1.35 0.94
C LEU A 131 2.83 0.12 1.83
N LEU A 132 2.00 -0.88 1.53
CA LEU A 132 1.97 -2.16 2.23
C LEU A 132 2.77 -3.13 1.38
N VAL A 133 4.04 -3.28 1.71
CA VAL A 133 5.03 -3.90 0.83
C VAL A 133 5.83 -4.98 1.54
N ASP A 134 6.38 -5.91 0.78
CA ASP A 134 7.31 -6.91 1.30
C ASP A 134 8.72 -6.34 1.44
N ASP A 135 9.12 -5.50 0.51
CA ASP A 135 10.45 -4.88 0.50
C ASP A 135 10.38 -3.48 1.10
N LEU A 136 10.35 -3.40 2.43
CA LEU A 136 10.30 -2.14 3.16
C LEU A 136 11.50 -1.25 2.82
N GLU A 137 12.68 -1.83 2.78
CA GLU A 137 13.90 -1.07 2.54
C GLU A 137 13.90 -0.48 1.14
N GLY A 138 13.56 -1.28 0.13
CA GLY A 138 13.49 -0.83 -1.26
C GLY A 138 12.46 0.28 -1.45
N ALA A 139 11.28 0.13 -0.85
CA ALA A 139 10.24 1.16 -0.93
C ALA A 139 10.70 2.44 -0.24
N THR A 140 11.31 2.33 0.94
CA THR A 140 11.83 3.48 1.68
C THR A 140 12.87 4.22 0.85
N GLN A 141 13.79 3.51 0.20
CA GLN A 141 14.82 4.09 -0.65
C GLN A 141 14.20 4.85 -1.83
N LYS A 142 13.18 4.28 -2.47
CA LYS A 142 12.49 4.94 -3.59
C LYS A 142 11.85 6.26 -3.16
N VAL A 143 11.17 6.26 -2.03
CA VAL A 143 10.53 7.46 -1.51
C VAL A 143 11.57 8.52 -1.17
N LYS A 144 12.63 8.14 -0.48
CA LYS A 144 13.71 9.06 -0.11
C LYS A 144 14.43 9.61 -1.33
N SER A 145 14.66 8.78 -2.33
CA SER A 145 15.31 9.20 -3.57
C SER A 145 14.47 10.25 -4.31
N ARG A 146 13.15 10.05 -4.35
CA ARG A 146 12.24 11.02 -4.97
C ARG A 146 12.23 12.35 -4.20
N SER A 147 12.15 12.28 -2.87
CA SER A 147 12.21 13.46 -2.01
C SER A 147 13.52 14.23 -2.20
N PHE A 148 14.63 13.49 -2.27
CA PHE A 148 15.95 14.08 -2.47
C PHE A 148 16.02 14.80 -3.83
N ARG A 149 15.53 14.17 -4.90
CA ARG A 149 15.52 14.78 -6.24
C ARG A 149 14.73 16.08 -6.25
N THR A 150 13.57 16.09 -5.58
CA THR A 150 12.74 17.28 -5.49
C THR A 150 13.43 18.39 -4.71
N ALA A 151 14.03 18.05 -3.56
CA ALA A 151 14.76 19.01 -2.76
C ALA A 151 15.91 19.63 -3.57
N THR A 152 16.62 18.82 -4.35
CA THR A 152 17.70 19.29 -5.20
C THR A 152 17.20 20.26 -6.28
N LEU A 153 16.10 19.91 -6.92
CA LEU A 153 15.49 20.76 -7.95
C LEU A 153 14.98 22.08 -7.35
N SER A 154 14.40 22.01 -6.17
CA SER A 154 13.90 23.21 -5.47
C SER A 154 15.03 24.09 -5.00
N GLY A 155 16.18 23.53 -4.64
CA GLY A 155 17.35 24.26 -4.20
C GLY A 155 18.15 24.91 -5.32
N GLY A 156 17.91 24.41 -6.53
CA GLY A 156 18.54 24.97 -7.72
C GLY A 156 17.79 26.14 -8.24
#